data_487444bee4bc99867690f8465d1339b0
#
_entry.id   487444bee4bc99867690f8465d1339b0
#
_cell.length_a   1.000
_cell.length_b   1.000
_cell.length_c   1.000
_cell.angle_alpha   90.00
_cell.angle_beta   90.00
_cell.angle_gamma   90.00
#
_symmetry.space_group_name_H-M   'P 1'
#
loop_
_entity.id
_entity.type
_entity.pdbx_description
1 polymer ?
#
loop_
_entity_poly.entity_id
_entity_poly.type
_entity_poly.pdbx_seq_one_letter_code
_entity_poly.pdbx_strand_id
1 'polypeptide(L)'
;RRVLFRSYAEVNRIWKKGDCVEWVMDMPVKLLEANPLAEEIRNQVVVKRGPLVYCLESMDIEGGHKIDNVLIPADIRLTPKKIIIEGSPIVALDGTARLVDEVSWKDTLYREVGKADKPVNIRLIPYYAWGNRGKAEMTVWMPLARTNH
;
A
#
# COMPACT_ATOMS: atom_id res chain seq x y z
N ARG A 1 20.22 -11.20 -21.53
CA ARG A 1 19.62 -12.55 -21.49
C ARG A 1 18.30 -12.47 -20.72
N ARG A 2 17.22 -12.94 -21.33
CA ARG A 2 15.87 -12.91 -20.69
C ARG A 2 15.84 -14.02 -19.65
N VAL A 3 15.74 -13.67 -18.37
CA VAL A 3 15.56 -14.65 -17.27
C VAL A 3 14.11 -15.11 -17.29
N LEU A 4 13.89 -16.40 -17.34
CA LEU A 4 12.57 -16.99 -17.20
C LEU A 4 12.08 -16.82 -15.76
N PHE A 5 10.78 -16.59 -15.59
CA PHE A 5 10.13 -16.47 -14.30
C PHE A 5 10.43 -17.68 -13.41
N ARG A 6 10.91 -17.45 -12.16
CA ARG A 6 11.32 -18.47 -11.18
C ARG A 6 12.60 -19.25 -11.53
N SER A 7 13.53 -18.66 -12.27
CA SER A 7 14.82 -19.28 -12.55
C SER A 7 15.98 -18.44 -11.99
N TYR A 8 17.15 -19.09 -11.84
CA TYR A 8 18.40 -18.43 -11.50
C TYR A 8 18.97 -17.70 -12.73
N ALA A 9 19.59 -16.54 -12.51
CA ALA A 9 20.39 -15.90 -13.53
C ALA A 9 21.79 -16.52 -13.51
N GLU A 10 22.11 -17.35 -14.50
CA GLU A 10 23.43 -17.96 -14.64
C GLU A 10 24.34 -17.02 -15.42
N VAL A 11 25.48 -16.66 -14.81
CA VAL A 11 26.53 -15.86 -15.44
C VAL A 11 27.78 -16.72 -15.58
N ASN A 12 27.98 -17.26 -16.79
CA ASN A 12 29.12 -18.10 -17.10
C ASN A 12 30.25 -17.24 -17.71
N ARG A 13 31.31 -16.97 -16.94
CA ARG A 13 32.49 -16.21 -17.34
C ARG A 13 33.67 -16.50 -16.44
N ILE A 14 34.89 -16.20 -16.90
CA ILE A 14 36.08 -16.18 -16.06
C ILE A 14 36.10 -14.88 -15.24
N TRP A 15 35.99 -15.00 -13.92
CA TRP A 15 35.99 -13.88 -13.00
C TRP A 15 37.38 -13.34 -12.74
N LYS A 16 37.55 -12.01 -12.73
CA LYS A 16 38.78 -11.30 -12.40
C LYS A 16 38.56 -10.39 -11.20
N LYS A 17 39.64 -10.08 -10.48
CA LYS A 17 39.62 -9.10 -9.39
C LYS A 17 39.12 -7.75 -9.92
N GLY A 18 38.06 -7.21 -9.31
CA GLY A 18 37.42 -5.95 -9.74
C GLY A 18 36.22 -6.13 -10.66
N ASP A 19 35.87 -7.33 -11.09
CA ASP A 19 34.61 -7.59 -11.78
C ASP A 19 33.41 -7.27 -10.87
N CYS A 20 32.41 -6.61 -11.44
CA CYS A 20 31.17 -6.24 -10.75
C CYS A 20 29.98 -6.81 -11.50
N VAL A 21 28.96 -7.25 -10.75
CA VAL A 21 27.66 -7.60 -11.29
C VAL A 21 26.66 -6.62 -10.73
N GLU A 22 26.01 -5.85 -11.59
CA GLU A 22 24.90 -4.97 -11.23
C GLU A 22 23.58 -5.69 -11.51
N TRP A 23 22.76 -5.79 -10.47
CA TRP A 23 21.40 -6.36 -10.58
C TRP A 23 20.37 -5.26 -10.35
N VAL A 24 19.63 -4.91 -11.38
CA VAL A 24 18.52 -3.96 -11.30
C VAL A 24 17.21 -4.73 -11.34
N MET A 25 16.39 -4.57 -10.29
CA MET A 25 15.05 -5.16 -10.22
C MET A 25 14.01 -4.07 -10.33
N ASP A 26 13.12 -4.20 -11.28
CA ASP A 26 11.93 -3.35 -11.34
C ASP A 26 11.03 -3.62 -10.14
N MET A 27 10.70 -2.54 -9.43
CA MET A 27 9.84 -2.57 -8.26
C MET A 27 8.59 -1.70 -8.51
N PRO A 28 7.71 -2.07 -9.46
CA PRO A 28 6.51 -1.30 -9.74
C PRO A 28 5.54 -1.40 -8.57
N VAL A 29 4.87 -0.28 -8.27
CA VAL A 29 3.73 -0.24 -7.35
C VAL A 29 2.49 -0.71 -8.09
N LYS A 30 1.74 -1.64 -7.49
CA LYS A 30 0.51 -2.19 -8.04
C LYS A 30 -0.56 -2.26 -6.97
N LEU A 31 -1.80 -1.95 -7.35
CA LEU A 31 -2.98 -2.31 -6.59
C LEU A 31 -3.46 -3.68 -7.10
N LEU A 32 -3.80 -4.57 -6.18
CA LEU A 32 -4.34 -5.88 -6.49
C LEU A 32 -5.69 -6.05 -5.79
N GLU A 33 -6.65 -6.58 -6.51
CA GLU A 33 -7.92 -7.08 -5.98
C GLU A 33 -7.83 -8.59 -5.74
N ALA A 34 -8.58 -9.10 -4.78
CA ALA A 34 -8.73 -10.53 -4.60
C ALA A 34 -9.76 -11.13 -5.56
N ASN A 35 -9.67 -12.45 -5.77
CA ASN A 35 -10.72 -13.19 -6.48
C ASN A 35 -12.07 -12.99 -5.75
N PRO A 36 -13.19 -12.75 -6.47
CA PRO A 36 -14.52 -12.58 -5.87
C PRO A 36 -14.99 -13.73 -4.98
N LEU A 37 -14.38 -14.92 -5.07
CA LEU A 37 -14.62 -16.04 -4.18
C LEU A 37 -14.10 -15.81 -2.75
N ALA A 38 -13.17 -14.88 -2.56
CA ALA A 38 -12.71 -14.45 -1.23
C ALA A 38 -13.64 -13.34 -0.73
N GLU A 39 -14.77 -13.73 -0.13
CA GLU A 39 -15.90 -12.84 0.18
C GLU A 39 -15.53 -11.78 1.22
N GLU A 40 -14.67 -12.09 2.20
CA GLU A 40 -14.29 -11.22 3.32
C GLU A 40 -13.50 -9.98 2.88
N ILE A 41 -12.82 -10.07 1.75
CA ILE A 41 -11.98 -8.97 1.20
C ILE A 41 -12.54 -8.42 -0.11
N ARG A 42 -13.82 -8.68 -0.38
CA ARG A 42 -14.53 -8.15 -1.54
C ARG A 42 -14.57 -6.62 -1.49
N ASN A 43 -14.34 -5.95 -2.63
CA ASN A 43 -14.23 -4.49 -2.75
C ASN A 43 -13.08 -3.86 -1.95
N GLN A 44 -12.06 -4.64 -1.65
CA GLN A 44 -10.83 -4.16 -1.03
C GLN A 44 -9.65 -4.36 -1.98
N VAL A 45 -8.61 -3.57 -1.76
CA VAL A 45 -7.35 -3.65 -2.49
C VAL A 45 -6.18 -3.79 -1.55
N VAL A 46 -5.13 -4.44 -2.02
CA VAL A 46 -3.82 -4.48 -1.38
C VAL A 46 -2.79 -3.81 -2.27
N VAL A 47 -1.87 -3.09 -1.65
CA VAL A 47 -0.75 -2.46 -2.34
C VAL A 47 0.46 -3.37 -2.29
N LYS A 48 1.06 -3.58 -3.46
CA LYS A 48 2.27 -4.37 -3.63
C LYS A 48 3.33 -3.57 -4.39
N ARG A 49 4.59 -3.65 -3.97
CA ARG A 49 5.73 -3.10 -4.68
C ARG A 49 6.80 -4.17 -4.88
N GLY A 50 6.98 -4.63 -6.12
CA GLY A 50 7.78 -5.83 -6.38
C GLY A 50 7.24 -7.04 -5.60
N PRO A 51 8.06 -7.74 -4.79
CA PRO A 51 7.62 -8.85 -3.95
C PRO A 51 6.99 -8.41 -2.61
N LEU A 52 7.11 -7.13 -2.23
CA LEU A 52 6.69 -6.63 -0.92
C LEU A 52 5.22 -6.23 -0.91
N VAL A 53 4.50 -6.67 0.11
CA VAL A 53 3.14 -6.21 0.46
C VAL A 53 3.26 -5.02 1.40
N TYR A 54 2.37 -4.04 1.26
CA TYR A 54 2.32 -2.84 2.06
C TYR A 54 1.07 -2.83 2.92
N CYS A 55 1.16 -2.15 4.06
CA CYS A 55 0.04 -1.95 4.99
C CYS A 55 -0.08 -0.47 5.35
N LEU A 56 -1.25 -0.09 5.84
CA LEU A 56 -1.55 1.20 6.44
C LEU A 56 -1.59 1.03 7.96
N GLU A 57 -0.89 1.89 8.70
CA GLU A 57 -1.05 2.04 10.15
C GLU A 57 -1.84 3.31 10.47
N SER A 58 -2.65 3.28 11.55
CA SER A 58 -3.49 4.43 11.92
C SER A 58 -2.68 5.70 12.19
N MET A 59 -1.43 5.58 12.64
CA MET A 59 -0.52 6.72 12.85
C MET A 59 -0.01 7.36 11.56
N ASP A 60 -0.16 6.69 10.42
CA ASP A 60 0.26 7.17 9.10
C ASP A 60 -0.89 7.82 8.30
N ILE A 61 -2.00 8.10 8.97
CA ILE A 61 -3.15 8.83 8.41
C ILE A 61 -3.10 10.26 8.92
N GLU A 62 -2.99 11.22 8.02
CA GLU A 62 -3.01 12.63 8.38
C GLU A 62 -4.30 12.99 9.13
N GLY A 63 -4.18 13.74 10.26
CA GLY A 63 -5.32 14.15 11.06
C GLY A 63 -5.85 13.10 12.05
N GLY A 64 -5.23 11.90 12.15
CA GLY A 64 -5.58 10.89 13.17
C GLY A 64 -6.95 10.23 12.97
N HIS A 65 -7.40 10.15 11.72
CA HIS A 65 -8.66 9.50 11.37
C HIS A 65 -8.60 7.97 11.57
N LYS A 66 -9.76 7.36 11.75
CA LYS A 66 -9.86 5.90 11.84
C LYS A 66 -9.47 5.24 10.53
N ILE A 67 -8.79 4.10 10.65
CA ILE A 67 -8.28 3.36 9.50
C ILE A 67 -9.42 2.86 8.57
N ASP A 68 -10.55 2.47 9.17
CA ASP A 68 -11.72 1.96 8.44
C ASP A 68 -12.42 3.01 7.57
N ASN A 69 -12.14 4.30 7.82
CA ASN A 69 -12.70 5.40 7.03
C ASN A 69 -11.85 5.78 5.82
N VAL A 70 -10.70 5.14 5.65
CA VAL A 70 -9.81 5.40 4.53
C VAL A 70 -10.21 4.56 3.32
N LEU A 71 -10.53 5.24 2.22
CA LEU A 71 -10.85 4.62 0.93
C LEU A 71 -9.69 4.86 -0.05
N ILE A 72 -9.26 3.80 -0.72
CA ILE A 72 -8.18 3.89 -1.71
C ILE A 72 -8.79 4.15 -3.10
N PRO A 73 -8.53 5.30 -3.74
CA PRO A 73 -8.93 5.52 -5.13
C PRO A 73 -8.26 4.51 -6.07
N ALA A 74 -9.00 4.01 -7.06
CA ALA A 74 -8.46 3.07 -8.05
C ALA A 74 -7.29 3.67 -8.86
N ASP A 75 -7.26 4.99 -8.98
CA ASP A 75 -6.23 5.78 -9.69
C ASP A 75 -5.21 6.42 -8.74
N ILE A 76 -5.15 5.99 -7.48
CA ILE A 76 -4.20 6.54 -6.50
C ILE A 76 -2.76 6.50 -7.03
N ARG A 77 -2.07 7.62 -6.89
CA ARG A 77 -0.63 7.72 -7.18
C ARG A 77 0.15 7.56 -5.90
N LEU A 78 0.91 6.48 -5.81
CA LEU A 78 1.75 6.15 -4.67
C LEU A 78 3.22 6.39 -5.01
N THR A 79 3.86 7.31 -4.30
CA THR A 79 5.24 7.74 -4.54
C THR A 79 6.19 7.09 -3.54
N PRO A 80 7.18 6.32 -3.99
CA PRO A 80 8.19 5.73 -3.11
C PRO A 80 9.04 6.80 -2.43
N LYS A 81 9.19 6.66 -1.10
CA LYS A 81 10.01 7.54 -0.27
C LYS A 81 10.87 6.74 0.71
N LYS A 82 12.17 6.99 0.72
CA LYS A 82 13.06 6.40 1.73
C LYS A 82 12.83 7.05 3.08
N ILE A 83 12.58 6.25 4.10
CA ILE A 83 12.44 6.69 5.51
C ILE A 83 13.22 5.75 6.42
N ILE A 84 13.38 6.13 7.67
CA ILE A 84 14.01 5.29 8.71
C ILE A 84 12.94 4.93 9.73
N ILE A 85 12.79 3.65 10.03
CA ILE A 85 11.96 3.13 11.13
C ILE A 85 12.88 2.33 12.05
N GLU A 86 12.96 2.70 13.33
CA GLU A 86 13.80 2.05 14.35
C GLU A 86 15.24 1.80 13.86
N GLY A 87 15.85 2.81 13.22
CA GLY A 87 17.20 2.74 12.68
C GLY A 87 17.34 1.96 11.36
N SER A 88 16.28 1.33 10.87
CA SER A 88 16.29 0.55 9.63
C SER A 88 15.76 1.36 8.45
N PRO A 89 16.51 1.47 7.33
CA PRO A 89 16.03 2.15 6.14
C PRO A 89 14.97 1.30 5.43
N ILE A 90 13.81 1.90 5.16
CA ILE A 90 12.73 1.29 4.40
C ILE A 90 12.28 2.22 3.28
N VAL A 91 11.54 1.69 2.32
CA VAL A 91 10.84 2.48 1.30
C VAL A 91 9.36 2.49 1.63
N ALA A 92 8.85 3.61 2.11
CA ALA A 92 7.42 3.85 2.27
C ALA A 92 6.80 4.32 0.94
N LEU A 93 5.46 4.33 0.88
CA LEU A 93 4.69 4.84 -0.25
C LEU A 93 3.77 5.94 0.26
N ASP A 94 4.03 7.18 -0.15
CA ASP A 94 3.17 8.33 0.18
C ASP A 94 2.13 8.53 -0.91
N GLY A 95 0.88 8.83 -0.54
CA GLY A 95 -0.21 9.08 -1.47
C GLY A 95 -1.39 9.80 -0.82
N THR A 96 -2.36 10.16 -1.65
CA THR A 96 -3.61 10.81 -1.20
C THR A 96 -4.77 9.85 -1.38
N ALA A 97 -5.38 9.43 -0.29
CA ALA A 97 -6.58 8.61 -0.21
C ALA A 97 -7.82 9.50 -0.02
N ARG A 98 -8.97 8.91 0.21
CA ARG A 98 -10.23 9.58 0.53
C ARG A 98 -10.74 9.15 1.89
N LEU A 99 -11.41 10.03 2.62
CA LEU A 99 -12.07 9.74 3.88
C LEU A 99 -13.58 9.68 3.70
N VAL A 100 -14.18 8.66 4.28
CA VAL A 100 -15.63 8.62 4.49
C VAL A 100 -16.01 9.73 5.48
N ASP A 101 -17.03 10.52 5.15
CA ASP A 101 -17.54 11.55 6.05
C ASP A 101 -18.29 10.92 7.24
N GLU A 102 -17.70 11.02 8.42
CA GLU A 102 -18.28 10.54 9.69
C GLU A 102 -19.35 11.48 10.27
N VAL A 103 -19.28 12.77 9.93
CA VAL A 103 -19.98 13.83 10.68
C VAL A 103 -21.52 13.76 10.50
N SER A 104 -22.02 13.12 9.47
CA SER A 104 -23.42 13.17 9.09
C SER A 104 -24.29 11.99 9.60
N TRP A 105 -23.74 11.12 10.46
CA TRP A 105 -24.47 9.93 10.92
C TRP A 105 -25.42 10.18 12.11
N LYS A 106 -25.42 11.39 12.69
CA LYS A 106 -26.24 11.77 13.87
C LYS A 106 -27.50 10.93 13.99
N ASP A 107 -27.54 10.03 14.97
CA ASP A 107 -28.68 9.21 15.37
C ASP A 107 -29.44 8.45 14.26
N THR A 108 -28.89 8.36 13.04
CA THR A 108 -29.47 7.60 11.94
C THR A 108 -28.69 6.32 11.68
N LEU A 109 -29.42 5.21 11.45
CA LEU A 109 -28.82 3.93 11.05
C LEU A 109 -28.57 3.84 9.55
N TYR A 110 -29.28 4.63 8.75
CA TYR A 110 -29.20 4.63 7.29
C TYR A 110 -29.22 6.05 6.75
N ARG A 111 -28.48 6.29 5.69
CA ARG A 111 -28.49 7.56 4.94
C ARG A 111 -28.31 7.30 3.45
N GLU A 112 -28.67 8.26 2.63
CA GLU A 112 -28.25 8.24 1.24
C GLU A 112 -26.73 8.32 1.11
N VAL A 113 -26.17 7.64 0.12
CA VAL A 113 -24.72 7.67 -0.15
C VAL A 113 -24.34 9.10 -0.55
N GLY A 114 -23.57 9.77 0.33
CA GLY A 114 -23.09 11.12 0.09
C GLY A 114 -21.89 11.16 -0.86
N LYS A 115 -21.68 12.33 -1.52
CA LYS A 115 -20.55 12.56 -2.43
C LYS A 115 -19.27 13.05 -1.75
N ALA A 116 -19.26 13.21 -0.44
CA ALA A 116 -18.21 13.96 0.25
C ALA A 116 -17.10 13.06 0.79
N ASP A 117 -16.27 12.54 -0.12
CA ASP A 117 -14.97 11.99 0.27
C ASP A 117 -13.94 13.12 0.32
N LYS A 118 -13.43 13.42 1.49
CA LYS A 118 -12.36 14.39 1.66
C LYS A 118 -11.01 13.75 1.35
N PRO A 119 -10.07 14.46 0.68
CA PRO A 119 -8.73 13.94 0.49
C PRO A 119 -8.01 13.85 1.83
N VAL A 120 -7.20 12.82 2.02
CA VAL A 120 -6.33 12.60 3.17
C VAL A 120 -4.99 12.05 2.71
N ASN A 121 -3.91 12.60 3.24
CA ASN A 121 -2.60 12.05 2.99
C ASN A 121 -2.36 10.81 3.85
N ILE A 122 -1.85 9.78 3.22
CA ILE A 122 -1.52 8.51 3.87
C ILE A 122 -0.10 8.09 3.51
N ARG A 123 0.49 7.30 4.39
CA ARG A 123 1.75 6.62 4.15
C ARG A 123 1.56 5.13 4.35
N LEU A 124 1.93 4.35 3.35
CA LEU A 124 1.98 2.90 3.45
C LEU A 124 3.42 2.46 3.72
N ILE A 125 3.57 1.49 4.61
CA ILE A 125 4.87 0.89 4.92
C ILE A 125 4.90 -0.59 4.52
N PRO A 126 6.08 -1.18 4.25
CA PRO A 126 6.18 -2.61 4.03
C PRO A 126 5.63 -3.39 5.23
N TYR A 127 4.84 -4.42 4.99
CA TYR A 127 4.20 -5.22 6.04
C TYR A 127 5.17 -5.74 7.10
N TYR A 128 6.41 -6.09 6.73
CA TYR A 128 7.40 -6.56 7.69
C TYR A 128 7.87 -5.49 8.69
N ALA A 129 7.57 -4.21 8.43
CA ALA A 129 7.98 -3.09 9.28
C ALA A 129 6.88 -2.60 10.24
N TRP A 130 5.67 -3.18 10.19
CA TRP A 130 4.56 -2.75 11.05
C TRP A 130 4.79 -3.13 12.53
N GLY A 131 4.15 -2.37 13.43
CA GLY A 131 4.18 -2.64 14.87
C GLY A 131 5.47 -2.20 15.57
N ASN A 132 6.48 -1.70 14.84
CA ASN A 132 7.76 -1.28 15.41
C ASN A 132 7.77 0.17 15.92
N ARG A 133 6.68 0.93 15.74
CA ARG A 133 6.59 2.36 16.10
C ARG A 133 5.63 2.64 17.25
N GLY A 134 5.16 1.61 17.95
CA GLY A 134 4.20 1.71 19.04
C GLY A 134 2.85 1.09 18.72
N LYS A 135 1.84 1.33 19.57
CA LYS A 135 0.49 0.80 19.38
C LYS A 135 -0.23 1.55 18.27
N ALA A 136 -0.63 0.84 17.23
CA ALA A 136 -1.43 1.35 16.12
C ALA A 136 -2.35 0.25 15.60
N GLU A 137 -3.50 0.64 15.06
CA GLU A 137 -4.29 -0.25 14.21
C GLU A 137 -3.59 -0.40 12.87
N MET A 138 -3.74 -1.56 12.23
CA MET A 138 -3.11 -1.83 10.94
C MET A 138 -4.06 -2.60 10.02
N THR A 139 -4.02 -2.26 8.74
CA THR A 139 -4.70 -3.04 7.70
C THR A 139 -3.83 -3.24 6.47
N VAL A 140 -3.98 -4.39 5.83
CA VAL A 140 -3.37 -4.71 4.54
C VAL A 140 -4.39 -4.54 3.41
N TRP A 141 -5.64 -4.98 3.66
CA TRP A 141 -6.74 -4.85 2.73
C TRP A 141 -7.52 -3.58 3.05
N MET A 142 -7.55 -2.67 2.11
CA MET A 142 -8.16 -1.34 2.26
C MET A 142 -9.35 -1.22 1.32
N PRO A 143 -10.48 -0.61 1.78
CA PRO A 143 -11.63 -0.40 0.93
C PRO A 143 -11.31 0.38 -0.34
N LEU A 144 -11.84 -0.05 -1.48
CA LEU A 144 -11.66 0.58 -2.78
C LEU A 144 -12.73 1.65 -3.02
N ALA A 145 -12.29 2.89 -3.21
CA ALA A 145 -13.17 3.92 -3.76
C ALA A 145 -13.27 3.72 -5.29
N ARG A 146 -14.39 3.13 -5.74
CA ARG A 146 -14.67 3.04 -7.18
C ARG A 146 -15.07 4.43 -7.67
N THR A 147 -14.38 4.94 -8.68
CA THR A 147 -14.82 6.13 -9.41
C THR A 147 -16.11 5.78 -10.16
N ASN A 148 -17.23 6.45 -9.80
CA ASN A 148 -18.41 6.41 -10.67
C ASN A 148 -18.02 7.14 -11.96
N HIS A 149 -18.02 6.42 -13.05
CA HIS A 149 -17.99 7.00 -14.41
C HIS A 149 -19.31 7.67 -14.71
#